data_bc3255be8fc296c646dccee3910e374f
#
_entry.id   bc3255be8fc296c646dccee3910e374f
#
_cell.length_a   1.000
_cell.length_b   1.000
_cell.length_c   1.000
_cell.angle_alpha   90.00
_cell.angle_beta   90.00
_cell.angle_gamma   90.00
#
_symmetry.space_group_name_H-M   'P 1'
#
loop_
_entity.id
_entity.type
_entity.pdbx_description
1 polymer ?
#
loop_
_entity_poly.entity_id
_entity_poly.type
_entity_poly.pdbx_seq_one_letter_code
_entity_poly.pdbx_strand_id
1 'polypeptide(L)'
;MLAVLWDMDGTLVDSEKLWDISMHALYQRMGAVLTPEVRESTVGGSSETVMRIVYEDIGLEPDPVAMAESADWLHAYTGELFEQGLPWRPGAQEILDALIAAEVPMALVTNTRRDLAERALNSIGRHYFSVSVCGDEVPNGKPAPDPYLRAAELLGLPVAHCLAVEDSVTGTTAAEAAGCPVLVIPNDVEVPHGPRRKRVESLSLLGVEDLRAIHAELGPERLTA
;
A
#
# COMPACT_ATOMS: atom_id res chain seq x y z
N MET A 1 18.86 4.03 9.95
CA MET A 1 18.00 3.59 8.81
C MET A 1 18.89 3.07 7.70
N LEU A 2 18.69 1.83 7.27
CA LEU A 2 19.46 1.19 6.19
C LEU A 2 18.64 1.07 4.90
N ALA A 3 17.30 1.04 4.97
CA ALA A 3 16.40 1.00 3.83
C ALA A 3 15.06 1.64 4.17
N VAL A 4 14.26 1.95 3.14
CA VAL A 4 12.86 2.38 3.27
C VAL A 4 11.95 1.37 2.58
N LEU A 5 10.90 0.94 3.29
CA LEU A 5 9.89 0.00 2.82
C LEU A 5 8.61 0.79 2.57
N TRP A 6 8.26 0.95 1.32
CA TRP A 6 7.18 1.81 0.86
C TRP A 6 5.90 1.02 0.63
N ASP A 7 4.84 1.40 1.27
CA ASP A 7 3.52 1.08 0.75
C ASP A 7 3.26 1.85 -0.55
N MET A 8 2.28 1.39 -1.34
CA MET A 8 1.97 1.94 -2.66
C MET A 8 0.71 2.80 -2.63
N ASP A 9 -0.42 2.14 -2.36
CA ASP A 9 -1.77 2.67 -2.56
C ASP A 9 -2.15 3.64 -1.42
N GLY A 10 -2.33 4.92 -1.73
CA GLY A 10 -2.58 5.95 -0.72
C GLY A 10 -1.31 6.55 -0.11
N THR A 11 -0.16 5.89 -0.22
CA THR A 11 1.14 6.33 0.30
C THR A 11 2.00 7.02 -0.76
N LEU A 12 2.36 6.32 -1.83
CA LEU A 12 3.12 6.87 -2.96
C LEU A 12 2.22 7.47 -4.03
N VAL A 13 1.10 6.82 -4.30
CA VAL A 13 0.16 7.20 -5.36
C VAL A 13 -1.27 7.29 -4.82
N ASP A 14 -2.05 8.21 -5.37
CA ASP A 14 -3.48 8.37 -5.11
C ASP A 14 -4.27 7.44 -6.02
N SER A 15 -4.17 6.13 -5.75
CA SER A 15 -4.83 5.09 -6.55
C SER A 15 -6.32 4.92 -6.20
N GLU A 16 -6.79 5.40 -5.04
CA GLU A 16 -8.19 5.27 -4.60
C GLU A 16 -9.18 5.86 -5.62
N LYS A 17 -8.83 6.98 -6.28
CA LYS A 17 -9.67 7.55 -7.35
C LYS A 17 -9.82 6.62 -8.55
N LEU A 18 -8.79 5.84 -8.87
CA LEU A 18 -8.84 4.88 -9.97
C LEU A 18 -9.63 3.63 -9.57
N TRP A 19 -9.51 3.20 -8.32
CA TRP A 19 -10.38 2.17 -7.75
C TRP A 19 -11.84 2.60 -7.73
N ASP A 20 -12.14 3.87 -7.43
CA ASP A 20 -13.49 4.44 -7.53
C ASP A 20 -14.06 4.30 -8.94
N ILE A 21 -13.30 4.72 -9.95
CA ILE A 21 -13.71 4.60 -11.35
C ILE A 21 -13.96 3.13 -11.70
N SER A 22 -13.09 2.23 -11.27
CA SER A 22 -13.18 0.80 -11.54
C SER A 22 -14.41 0.15 -10.88
N MET A 23 -14.68 0.50 -9.63
CA MET A 23 -15.86 0.02 -8.89
C MET A 23 -17.16 0.52 -9.53
N HIS A 24 -17.24 1.79 -9.93
CA HIS A 24 -18.40 2.30 -10.67
C HIS A 24 -18.59 1.57 -12.00
N ALA A 25 -17.51 1.29 -12.73
CA ALA A 25 -17.56 0.54 -13.98
C ALA A 25 -18.03 -0.93 -13.77
N LEU A 26 -17.58 -1.57 -12.68
CA LEU A 26 -18.05 -2.92 -12.31
C LEU A 26 -19.55 -2.92 -12.03
N TYR A 27 -20.05 -1.98 -11.21
CA TYR A 27 -21.47 -1.85 -10.92
C TYR A 27 -22.31 -1.61 -12.17
N GLN A 28 -21.85 -0.70 -13.04
CA GLN A 28 -22.52 -0.45 -14.33
C GLN A 28 -22.57 -1.71 -15.20
N ARG A 29 -21.49 -2.50 -15.26
CA ARG A 29 -21.41 -3.77 -15.97
C ARG A 29 -22.42 -4.79 -15.41
N MET A 30 -22.62 -4.80 -14.10
CA MET A 30 -23.57 -5.68 -13.40
C MET A 30 -25.02 -5.13 -13.40
N GLY A 31 -25.26 -3.98 -14.02
CA GLY A 31 -26.60 -3.36 -14.14
C GLY A 31 -27.09 -2.70 -12.85
N ALA A 32 -26.18 -2.36 -11.94
CA ALA A 32 -26.46 -1.74 -10.65
C ALA A 32 -25.82 -0.36 -10.50
N VAL A 33 -26.06 0.29 -9.37
CA VAL A 33 -25.52 1.61 -9.04
C VAL A 33 -24.75 1.50 -7.71
N LEU A 34 -23.47 1.86 -7.74
CA LEU A 34 -22.63 1.90 -6.54
C LEU A 34 -23.04 3.08 -5.66
N THR A 35 -23.33 2.83 -4.38
CA THR A 35 -23.58 3.87 -3.40
C THR A 35 -22.29 4.26 -2.64
N PRO A 36 -22.20 5.48 -2.08
CA PRO A 36 -21.05 5.89 -1.28
C PRO A 36 -20.78 4.95 -0.09
N GLU A 37 -21.83 4.49 0.57
CA GLU A 37 -21.75 3.62 1.76
C GLU A 37 -21.15 2.26 1.41
N VAL A 38 -21.56 1.69 0.30
CA VAL A 38 -21.01 0.41 -0.19
C VAL A 38 -19.56 0.61 -0.62
N ARG A 39 -19.26 1.70 -1.34
CA ARG A 39 -17.89 2.01 -1.75
C ARG A 39 -16.95 2.11 -0.54
N GLU A 40 -17.36 2.84 0.50
CA GLU A 40 -16.58 2.98 1.73
C GLU A 40 -16.29 1.62 2.39
N SER A 41 -17.28 0.71 2.40
CA SER A 41 -17.13 -0.64 2.97
C SER A 41 -16.14 -1.54 2.20
N THR A 42 -15.79 -1.18 0.95
CA THR A 42 -14.86 -1.95 0.12
C THR A 42 -13.41 -1.46 0.20
N VAL A 43 -13.17 -0.29 0.79
CA VAL A 43 -11.82 0.30 0.87
C VAL A 43 -10.88 -0.58 1.70
N GLY A 44 -9.71 -0.90 1.16
CA GLY A 44 -8.70 -1.72 1.82
C GLY A 44 -9.06 -3.20 1.98
N GLY A 45 -10.20 -3.64 1.46
CA GLY A 45 -10.62 -5.05 1.50
C GLY A 45 -9.82 -5.95 0.57
N SER A 46 -9.73 -7.25 0.92
CA SER A 46 -9.23 -8.25 -0.03
C SER A 46 -10.23 -8.44 -1.19
N SER A 47 -9.75 -8.89 -2.35
CA SER A 47 -10.61 -9.15 -3.53
C SER A 47 -11.82 -10.01 -3.20
N GLU A 48 -11.66 -11.07 -2.39
CA GLU A 48 -12.75 -11.93 -1.95
C GLU A 48 -13.77 -11.16 -1.09
N THR A 49 -13.30 -10.37 -0.12
CA THR A 49 -14.16 -9.56 0.74
C THR A 49 -14.94 -8.52 -0.06
N VAL A 50 -14.26 -7.82 -0.96
CA VAL A 50 -14.87 -6.81 -1.83
C VAL A 50 -15.95 -7.44 -2.72
N MET A 51 -15.64 -8.55 -3.40
CA MET A 51 -16.61 -9.21 -4.26
C MET A 51 -17.83 -9.73 -3.48
N ARG A 52 -17.63 -10.25 -2.27
CA ARG A 52 -18.75 -10.66 -1.42
C ARG A 52 -19.67 -9.49 -1.11
N ILE A 53 -19.13 -8.34 -0.71
CA ILE A 53 -19.90 -7.13 -0.46
C ILE A 53 -20.68 -6.70 -1.71
N VAL A 54 -20.04 -6.70 -2.88
CA VAL A 54 -20.65 -6.34 -4.15
C VAL A 54 -21.83 -7.26 -4.48
N TYR A 55 -21.64 -8.57 -4.37
CA TYR A 55 -22.67 -9.55 -4.69
C TYR A 55 -23.86 -9.48 -3.73
N GLU A 56 -23.59 -9.33 -2.42
CA GLU A 56 -24.63 -9.15 -1.39
C GLU A 56 -25.44 -7.86 -1.64
N ASP A 57 -24.77 -6.74 -1.97
CA ASP A 57 -25.42 -5.44 -2.22
C ASP A 57 -26.35 -5.49 -3.43
N ILE A 58 -25.96 -6.14 -4.52
CA ILE A 58 -26.77 -6.24 -5.74
C ILE A 58 -27.76 -7.43 -5.73
N GLY A 59 -27.82 -8.17 -4.60
CA GLY A 59 -28.77 -9.28 -4.40
C GLY A 59 -28.45 -10.55 -5.20
N LEU A 60 -27.17 -10.78 -5.53
CA LEU A 60 -26.68 -12.02 -6.14
C LEU A 60 -26.16 -12.99 -5.08
N GLU A 61 -26.31 -14.28 -5.33
CA GLU A 61 -25.68 -15.31 -4.51
C GLU A 61 -24.14 -15.24 -4.71
N PRO A 62 -23.35 -15.25 -3.62
CA PRO A 62 -21.88 -15.21 -3.68
C PRO A 62 -21.30 -16.53 -4.21
N ASP A 63 -21.39 -16.76 -5.52
CA ASP A 63 -20.74 -17.90 -6.17
C ASP A 63 -19.24 -17.66 -6.33
N PRO A 64 -18.35 -18.53 -5.78
CA PRO A 64 -16.90 -18.31 -5.79
C PRO A 64 -16.31 -18.14 -7.20
N VAL A 65 -16.85 -18.84 -8.21
CA VAL A 65 -16.35 -18.76 -9.59
C VAL A 65 -16.73 -17.42 -10.21
N ALA A 66 -18.01 -17.02 -10.11
CA ALA A 66 -18.48 -15.76 -10.64
C ALA A 66 -17.84 -14.55 -9.92
N MET A 67 -17.61 -14.65 -8.61
CA MET A 67 -16.87 -13.64 -7.84
C MET A 67 -15.42 -13.51 -8.32
N ALA A 68 -14.73 -14.63 -8.58
CA ALA A 68 -13.36 -14.61 -9.11
C ALA A 68 -13.30 -13.95 -10.50
N GLU A 69 -14.21 -14.29 -11.40
CA GLU A 69 -14.31 -13.66 -12.73
C GLU A 69 -14.58 -12.14 -12.65
N SER A 70 -15.43 -11.72 -11.72
CA SER A 70 -15.70 -10.30 -11.48
C SER A 70 -14.49 -9.56 -10.91
N ALA A 71 -13.76 -10.19 -9.98
CA ALA A 71 -12.52 -9.66 -9.43
C ALA A 71 -11.43 -9.53 -10.51
N ASP A 72 -11.26 -10.55 -11.34
CA ASP A 72 -10.30 -10.53 -12.45
C ASP A 72 -10.62 -9.42 -13.46
N TRP A 73 -11.90 -9.22 -13.79
CA TRP A 73 -12.32 -8.11 -14.63
C TRP A 73 -12.02 -6.76 -13.99
N LEU A 74 -12.35 -6.59 -12.69
CA LEU A 74 -12.08 -5.37 -11.96
C LEU A 74 -10.59 -5.04 -11.96
N HIS A 75 -9.74 -6.02 -11.67
CA HIS A 75 -8.28 -5.85 -11.68
C HIS A 75 -7.74 -5.52 -13.07
N ALA A 76 -8.24 -6.18 -14.12
CA ALA A 76 -7.84 -5.88 -15.49
C ALA A 76 -8.18 -4.43 -15.88
N TYR A 77 -9.41 -3.99 -15.57
CA TYR A 77 -9.86 -2.63 -15.84
C TYR A 77 -9.07 -1.57 -15.03
N THR A 78 -8.85 -1.84 -13.73
CA THR A 78 -8.00 -0.98 -12.89
C THR A 78 -6.58 -0.88 -13.45
N GLY A 79 -6.05 -2.00 -13.94
CA GLY A 79 -4.74 -2.03 -14.57
C GLY A 79 -4.62 -1.17 -15.83
N GLU A 80 -5.67 -1.13 -16.66
CA GLU A 80 -5.72 -0.22 -17.82
C GLU A 80 -5.70 1.26 -17.39
N LEU A 81 -6.36 1.59 -16.27
CA LEU A 81 -6.29 2.94 -15.71
C LEU A 81 -4.90 3.26 -15.17
N PHE A 82 -4.23 2.33 -14.51
CA PHE A 82 -2.86 2.50 -13.99
C PHE A 82 -1.86 2.77 -15.13
N GLU A 83 -2.03 2.13 -16.28
CA GLU A 83 -1.19 2.37 -17.47
C GLU A 83 -1.38 3.77 -18.07
N GLN A 84 -2.53 4.41 -17.84
CA GLN A 84 -2.79 5.78 -18.27
C GLN A 84 -2.11 6.82 -17.36
N GLY A 85 -1.60 6.40 -16.22
CA GLY A 85 -0.86 7.19 -15.24
C GLY A 85 -1.46 7.14 -13.84
N LEU A 86 -0.60 7.02 -12.86
CA LEU A 86 -0.94 7.06 -11.44
C LEU A 86 -0.62 8.45 -10.89
N PRO A 87 -1.58 9.15 -10.27
CA PRO A 87 -1.31 10.41 -9.60
C PRO A 87 -0.37 10.20 -8.41
N TRP A 88 0.73 10.93 -8.36
CA TRP A 88 1.62 10.92 -7.21
C TRP A 88 0.99 11.59 -5.99
N ARG A 89 1.27 11.05 -4.82
CA ARG A 89 1.03 11.76 -3.57
C ARG A 89 2.02 12.92 -3.44
N PRO A 90 1.62 14.05 -2.80
CA PRO A 90 2.49 15.22 -2.68
C PRO A 90 3.84 14.89 -2.02
N GLY A 91 4.94 15.15 -2.71
CA GLY A 91 6.32 14.91 -2.24
C GLY A 91 6.82 13.47 -2.43
N ALA A 92 5.99 12.56 -2.96
CA ALA A 92 6.38 11.14 -3.07
C ALA A 92 7.50 10.95 -4.11
N GLN A 93 7.39 11.53 -5.28
CA GLN A 93 8.42 11.38 -6.30
C GLN A 93 9.73 12.05 -5.87
N GLU A 94 9.66 13.25 -5.30
CA GLU A 94 10.82 14.01 -4.85
C GLU A 94 11.61 13.28 -3.76
N ILE A 95 10.93 12.63 -2.82
CA ILE A 95 11.63 11.86 -1.76
C ILE A 95 12.24 10.57 -2.29
N LEU A 96 11.59 9.90 -3.27
CA LEU A 96 12.19 8.73 -3.94
C LEU A 96 13.45 9.12 -4.70
N ASP A 97 13.43 10.23 -5.46
CA ASP A 97 14.60 10.76 -6.17
C ASP A 97 15.75 11.10 -5.20
N ALA A 98 15.42 11.72 -4.07
CA ALA A 98 16.41 12.04 -3.03
C ALA A 98 17.03 10.80 -2.39
N LEU A 99 16.24 9.73 -2.18
CA LEU A 99 16.73 8.46 -1.64
C LEU A 99 17.62 7.71 -2.64
N ILE A 100 17.30 7.74 -3.93
CA ILE A 100 18.19 7.22 -5.00
C ILE A 100 19.52 7.98 -4.98
N ALA A 101 19.48 9.32 -4.95
CA ALA A 101 20.69 10.13 -4.92
C ALA A 101 21.55 9.91 -3.65
N ALA A 102 20.92 9.50 -2.55
CA ALA A 102 21.57 9.15 -1.29
C ALA A 102 21.96 7.67 -1.19
N GLU A 103 21.78 6.88 -2.25
CA GLU A 103 22.07 5.45 -2.33
C GLU A 103 21.38 4.63 -1.22
N VAL A 104 20.17 5.04 -0.79
CA VAL A 104 19.37 4.32 0.21
C VAL A 104 18.50 3.27 -0.50
N PRO A 105 18.67 1.98 -0.21
CA PRO A 105 17.85 0.93 -0.80
C PRO A 105 16.37 1.11 -0.46
N MET A 106 15.50 0.82 -1.42
CA MET A 106 14.06 0.89 -1.26
C MET A 106 13.38 -0.41 -1.70
N ALA A 107 12.31 -0.78 -1.01
CA ALA A 107 11.41 -1.85 -1.41
C ALA A 107 9.99 -1.33 -1.53
N LEU A 108 9.23 -1.81 -2.51
CA LEU A 108 7.78 -1.66 -2.56
C LEU A 108 7.12 -2.81 -1.81
N VAL A 109 6.16 -2.51 -0.94
CA VAL A 109 5.44 -3.50 -0.11
C VAL A 109 3.95 -3.20 -0.16
N THR A 110 3.20 -3.92 -0.97
CA THR A 110 1.77 -3.67 -1.19
C THR A 110 0.91 -4.91 -1.00
N ASN A 111 -0.38 -4.74 -0.63
CA ASN A 111 -1.37 -5.82 -0.70
C ASN A 111 -1.92 -6.03 -2.12
N THR A 112 -1.64 -5.11 -3.03
CA THR A 112 -2.01 -5.24 -4.44
C THR A 112 -1.34 -6.47 -5.06
N ARG A 113 -2.09 -7.22 -5.89
CA ARG A 113 -1.59 -8.42 -6.57
C ARG A 113 -0.46 -8.06 -7.55
N ARG A 114 0.43 -9.01 -7.78
CA ARG A 114 1.61 -8.86 -8.65
C ARG A 114 1.26 -8.33 -10.04
N ASP A 115 0.24 -8.87 -10.68
CA ASP A 115 -0.16 -8.48 -12.03
C ASP A 115 -0.53 -7.00 -12.15
N LEU A 116 -1.23 -6.46 -11.15
CA LEU A 116 -1.60 -5.04 -11.07
C LEU A 116 -0.43 -4.16 -10.58
N ALA A 117 0.33 -4.64 -9.59
CA ALA A 117 1.51 -3.95 -9.10
C ALA A 117 2.59 -3.76 -10.18
N GLU A 118 2.73 -4.71 -11.12
CA GLU A 118 3.61 -4.58 -12.27
C GLU A 118 3.21 -3.40 -13.18
N ARG A 119 1.92 -3.18 -13.41
CA ARG A 119 1.41 -2.04 -14.17
C ARG A 119 1.65 -0.72 -13.43
N ALA A 120 1.43 -0.71 -12.11
CA ALA A 120 1.76 0.43 -11.26
C ALA A 120 3.25 0.76 -11.32
N LEU A 121 4.13 -0.22 -11.19
CA LEU A 121 5.59 -0.06 -11.27
C LEU A 121 6.07 0.49 -12.62
N ASN A 122 5.38 0.17 -13.72
CA ASN A 122 5.69 0.75 -15.03
C ASN A 122 5.35 2.26 -15.07
N SER A 123 4.31 2.70 -14.36
CA SER A 123 3.92 4.10 -14.25
C SER A 123 4.76 4.87 -13.21
N ILE A 124 4.99 4.30 -12.04
CA ILE A 124 5.76 4.90 -10.93
C ILE A 124 7.25 4.98 -11.27
N GLY A 125 7.80 3.95 -11.91
CA GLY A 125 9.23 3.80 -12.19
C GLY A 125 9.86 2.69 -11.36
N ARG A 126 10.05 1.55 -11.99
CA ARG A 126 10.65 0.35 -11.40
C ARG A 126 12.04 0.57 -10.83
N HIS A 127 12.79 1.52 -11.38
CA HIS A 127 14.17 1.83 -11.00
C HIS A 127 14.32 2.35 -9.56
N TYR A 128 13.25 2.81 -8.93
CA TYR A 128 13.27 3.24 -7.54
C TYR A 128 13.46 2.08 -6.56
N PHE A 129 13.01 0.88 -6.91
CA PHE A 129 12.91 -0.22 -5.96
C PHE A 129 13.90 -1.35 -6.29
N SER A 130 14.73 -1.72 -5.32
CA SER A 130 15.62 -2.88 -5.41
C SER A 130 14.82 -4.18 -5.43
N VAL A 131 13.69 -4.22 -4.69
CA VAL A 131 12.78 -5.36 -4.61
C VAL A 131 11.34 -4.86 -4.46
N SER A 132 10.37 -5.73 -4.77
CA SER A 132 8.96 -5.50 -4.49
C SER A 132 8.31 -6.77 -3.95
N VAL A 133 7.37 -6.61 -3.03
CA VAL A 133 6.58 -7.69 -2.43
C VAL A 133 5.11 -7.34 -2.56
N CYS A 134 4.34 -8.25 -3.18
CA CYS A 134 2.91 -8.13 -3.41
C CYS A 134 2.11 -9.05 -2.50
N GLY A 135 0.84 -8.74 -2.27
CA GLY A 135 -0.01 -9.47 -1.33
C GLY A 135 -0.19 -10.95 -1.65
N ASP A 136 -0.13 -11.33 -2.92
CA ASP A 136 -0.23 -12.71 -3.40
C ASP A 136 1.10 -13.48 -3.43
N GLU A 137 2.20 -12.88 -2.98
CA GLU A 137 3.54 -13.49 -2.94
C GLU A 137 3.97 -13.95 -1.54
N VAL A 138 3.12 -13.74 -0.56
CA VAL A 138 3.35 -14.09 0.84
C VAL A 138 2.21 -14.95 1.37
N PRO A 139 2.44 -15.77 2.40
CA PRO A 139 1.38 -16.59 2.99
C PRO A 139 0.19 -15.77 3.50
N ASN A 140 0.49 -14.61 4.12
CA ASN A 140 -0.52 -13.71 4.64
C ASN A 140 -0.16 -12.28 4.26
N GLY A 141 -1.07 -11.57 3.55
CA GLY A 141 -0.93 -10.14 3.28
C GLY A 141 -1.11 -9.28 4.54
N LYS A 142 -0.89 -7.96 4.43
CA LYS A 142 -1.19 -7.01 5.51
C LYS A 142 -2.64 -7.23 6.01
N PRO A 143 -2.94 -7.26 7.31
CA PRO A 143 -2.14 -6.78 8.44
C PRO A 143 -1.13 -7.77 9.02
N ALA A 144 -0.91 -8.95 8.44
CA ALA A 144 0.17 -9.84 8.84
C ALA A 144 1.55 -9.23 8.52
N PRO A 145 2.60 -9.57 9.30
CA PRO A 145 3.94 -9.01 9.14
C PRO A 145 4.69 -9.53 7.90
N ASP A 146 4.19 -10.59 7.28
CA ASP A 146 4.86 -11.36 6.23
C ASP A 146 5.42 -10.49 5.09
N PRO A 147 4.67 -9.49 4.52
CA PRO A 147 5.16 -8.67 3.44
C PRO A 147 6.39 -7.83 3.82
N TYR A 148 6.40 -7.24 5.02
CA TYR A 148 7.51 -6.43 5.50
C TYR A 148 8.73 -7.27 5.87
N LEU A 149 8.52 -8.43 6.50
CA LEU A 149 9.59 -9.39 6.79
C LEU A 149 10.23 -9.89 5.50
N ARG A 150 9.41 -10.23 4.49
CA ARG A 150 9.88 -10.69 3.19
C ARG A 150 10.68 -9.61 2.45
N ALA A 151 10.23 -8.35 2.48
CA ALA A 151 10.95 -7.24 1.88
C ALA A 151 12.33 -7.03 2.51
N ALA A 152 12.40 -7.04 3.84
CA ALA A 152 13.66 -6.92 4.57
C ALA A 152 14.62 -8.10 4.29
N GLU A 153 14.09 -9.33 4.22
CA GLU A 153 14.84 -10.54 3.83
C GLU A 153 15.43 -10.40 2.43
N LEU A 154 14.64 -9.97 1.44
CA LEU A 154 15.09 -9.78 0.05
C LEU A 154 16.16 -8.68 -0.06
N LEU A 155 16.10 -7.65 0.77
CA LEU A 155 17.14 -6.64 0.86
C LEU A 155 18.39 -7.11 1.62
N GLY A 156 18.32 -8.27 2.32
CA GLY A 156 19.40 -8.76 3.18
C GLY A 156 19.62 -7.90 4.43
N LEU A 157 18.59 -7.23 4.94
CA LEU A 157 18.66 -6.29 6.06
C LEU A 157 17.80 -6.72 7.25
N PRO A 158 18.24 -6.45 8.50
CA PRO A 158 17.36 -6.62 9.65
C PRO A 158 16.19 -5.64 9.55
N VAL A 159 14.97 -6.14 9.70
CA VAL A 159 13.73 -5.36 9.54
C VAL A 159 13.66 -4.14 10.47
N ALA A 160 14.20 -4.23 11.67
CA ALA A 160 14.26 -3.11 12.63
C ALA A 160 15.15 -1.94 12.17
N HIS A 161 16.03 -2.14 11.19
CA HIS A 161 16.85 -1.10 10.56
C HIS A 161 16.19 -0.49 9.30
N CYS A 162 15.02 -0.96 8.92
CA CYS A 162 14.20 -0.40 7.85
C CYS A 162 13.16 0.55 8.43
N LEU A 163 12.80 1.60 7.68
CA LEU A 163 11.68 2.48 7.98
C LEU A 163 10.52 2.12 7.04
N ALA A 164 9.39 1.72 7.59
CA ALA A 164 8.17 1.56 6.81
C ALA A 164 7.48 2.93 6.63
N VAL A 165 6.93 3.18 5.44
CA VAL A 165 6.09 4.36 5.17
C VAL A 165 4.72 3.88 4.73
N GLU A 166 3.67 4.35 5.41
CA GLU A 166 2.31 3.82 5.34
C GLU A 166 1.26 4.91 5.53
N ASP A 167 0.05 4.67 5.03
CA ASP A 167 -1.12 5.54 5.21
C ASP A 167 -2.27 4.87 5.96
N SER A 168 -2.25 3.53 6.07
CA SER A 168 -3.38 2.71 6.50
C SER A 168 -3.17 2.04 7.87
N VAL A 169 -4.28 1.73 8.55
CA VAL A 169 -4.27 0.93 9.79
C VAL A 169 -3.74 -0.48 9.52
N THR A 170 -4.16 -1.07 8.41
CA THR A 170 -3.77 -2.42 7.99
C THR A 170 -2.27 -2.52 7.76
N GLY A 171 -1.71 -1.61 6.99
CA GLY A 171 -0.28 -1.61 6.68
C GLY A 171 0.60 -1.20 7.85
N THR A 172 0.19 -0.19 8.61
CA THR A 172 0.89 0.22 9.83
C THR A 172 0.96 -0.94 10.84
N THR A 173 -0.14 -1.70 11.00
CA THR A 173 -0.17 -2.87 11.87
C THR A 173 0.80 -3.96 11.39
N ALA A 174 0.84 -4.22 10.08
CA ALA A 174 1.77 -5.18 9.49
C ALA A 174 3.23 -4.79 9.72
N ALA A 175 3.57 -3.53 9.46
CA ALA A 175 4.94 -3.01 9.62
C ALA A 175 5.40 -3.07 11.09
N GLU A 176 4.55 -2.67 12.05
CA GLU A 176 4.86 -2.78 13.48
C GLU A 176 5.01 -4.22 13.94
N ALA A 177 4.11 -5.12 13.49
CA ALA A 177 4.20 -6.54 13.81
C ALA A 177 5.48 -7.18 13.25
N ALA A 178 5.98 -6.71 12.12
CA ALA A 178 7.28 -7.09 11.56
C ALA A 178 8.47 -6.54 12.37
N GLY A 179 8.26 -5.50 13.18
CA GLY A 179 9.30 -4.84 13.96
C GLY A 179 9.87 -3.57 13.32
N CYS A 180 9.26 -3.05 12.25
CA CYS A 180 9.65 -1.76 11.67
C CYS A 180 9.21 -0.58 12.55
N PRO A 181 10.03 0.48 12.67
CA PRO A 181 9.55 1.83 12.86
C PRO A 181 8.67 2.27 11.69
N VAL A 182 7.61 3.03 11.94
CA VAL A 182 6.63 3.40 10.92
C VAL A 182 6.46 4.92 10.84
N LEU A 183 6.69 5.48 9.66
CA LEU A 183 6.25 6.81 9.27
C LEU A 183 4.84 6.72 8.69
N VAL A 184 3.90 7.40 9.31
CA VAL A 184 2.51 7.46 8.86
C VAL A 184 2.29 8.77 8.09
N ILE A 185 1.90 8.65 6.83
CA ILE A 185 1.46 9.77 5.99
C ILE A 185 -0.06 9.67 5.86
N PRO A 186 -0.83 10.59 6.48
CA PRO A 186 -2.29 10.48 6.51
C PRO A 186 -2.91 10.48 5.11
N ASN A 187 -3.91 9.64 4.96
CA ASN A 187 -4.84 9.64 3.84
C ASN A 187 -6.28 9.74 4.39
N ASP A 188 -7.26 9.17 3.71
CA ASP A 188 -8.69 9.26 4.06
C ASP A 188 -9.04 8.62 5.40
N VAL A 189 -8.27 7.61 5.85
CA VAL A 189 -8.52 6.88 7.10
C VAL A 189 -7.54 7.32 8.18
N GLU A 190 -8.05 7.64 9.37
CA GLU A 190 -7.22 7.99 10.51
C GLU A 190 -6.47 6.75 11.06
N VAL A 191 -5.14 6.83 11.09
CA VAL A 191 -4.29 5.81 11.71
C VAL A 191 -4.08 6.16 13.18
N PRO A 192 -4.44 5.29 14.14
CA PRO A 192 -4.24 5.54 15.56
C PRO A 192 -2.78 5.76 15.93
N HIS A 193 -2.54 6.59 16.95
CA HIS A 193 -1.20 6.76 17.50
C HIS A 193 -0.64 5.45 18.04
N GLY A 194 0.69 5.28 17.96
CA GLY A 194 1.38 4.10 18.46
C GLY A 194 2.83 4.42 18.86
N PRO A 195 3.46 3.59 19.72
CA PRO A 195 4.79 3.86 20.25
C PRO A 195 5.91 3.83 19.20
N ARG A 196 5.68 3.18 18.08
CA ARG A 196 6.64 3.05 16.95
C ARG A 196 6.17 3.78 15.70
N ARG A 197 5.24 4.72 15.84
CA ARG A 197 4.62 5.50 14.75
C ARG A 197 4.98 6.97 14.88
N LYS A 198 5.40 7.55 13.79
CA LYS A 198 5.53 8.99 13.63
C LYS A 198 4.59 9.45 12.53
N ARG A 199 3.67 10.35 12.84
CA ARG A 199 2.78 10.95 11.86
C ARG A 199 3.39 12.24 11.33
N VAL A 200 3.38 12.40 10.00
CA VAL A 200 3.72 13.64 9.30
C VAL A 200 2.69 13.86 8.20
N GLU A 201 2.22 15.08 8.06
CA GLU A 201 1.05 15.40 7.21
C GLU A 201 1.29 15.20 5.70
N SER A 202 2.53 15.26 5.22
CA SER A 202 2.87 15.07 3.82
C SER A 202 4.33 14.71 3.64
N LEU A 203 4.65 13.89 2.63
CA LEU A 203 6.02 13.61 2.21
C LEU A 203 6.74 14.86 1.71
N SER A 204 6.03 15.87 1.20
CA SER A 204 6.63 17.15 0.77
C SER A 204 7.31 17.95 1.90
N LEU A 205 7.08 17.58 3.15
CA LEU A 205 7.72 18.19 4.33
C LEU A 205 9.02 17.49 4.74
N LEU A 206 9.43 16.43 4.04
CA LEU A 206 10.49 15.54 4.48
C LEU A 206 11.63 15.43 3.46
N GLY A 207 12.86 15.39 4.00
CA GLY A 207 14.04 14.98 3.27
C GLY A 207 14.63 13.68 3.83
N VAL A 208 15.73 13.21 3.23
CA VAL A 208 16.40 11.96 3.64
C VAL A 208 16.85 11.99 5.10
N GLU A 209 17.35 13.15 5.57
CA GLU A 209 17.81 13.31 6.97
C GLU A 209 16.63 13.27 7.96
N ASP A 210 15.44 13.76 7.56
CA ASP A 210 14.25 13.66 8.40
C ASP A 210 13.82 12.19 8.55
N LEU A 211 13.87 11.39 7.46
CA LEU A 211 13.59 9.95 7.54
C LEU A 211 14.60 9.23 8.44
N ARG A 212 15.88 9.59 8.39
CA ARG A 212 16.92 9.05 9.29
C ARG A 212 16.65 9.42 10.75
N ALA A 213 16.27 10.67 11.00
CA ALA A 213 15.93 11.16 12.34
C ALA A 213 14.70 10.45 12.91
N ILE A 214 13.63 10.28 12.10
CA ILE A 214 12.42 9.56 12.48
C ILE A 214 12.76 8.09 12.83
N HIS A 215 13.54 7.42 11.97
CA HIS A 215 13.98 6.05 12.27
C HIS A 215 14.79 5.98 13.58
N ALA A 216 15.70 6.92 13.83
CA ALA A 216 16.48 6.96 15.07
C ALA A 216 15.63 7.26 16.31
N GLU A 217 14.57 8.07 16.17
CA GLU A 217 13.61 8.34 17.25
C GLU A 217 12.81 7.10 17.66
N LEU A 218 12.39 6.28 16.66
CA LEU A 218 11.47 5.15 16.83
C LEU A 218 12.19 3.79 16.90
N GLY A 219 13.47 3.74 16.61
CA GLY A 219 14.25 2.51 16.47
C GLY A 219 14.53 1.79 17.78
N PRO A 220 15.05 0.55 17.75
CA PRO A 220 15.15 -0.35 18.89
C PRO A 220 16.08 0.14 20.02
N GLU A 221 17.03 1.05 19.77
CA GLU A 221 17.98 1.52 20.77
C GLU A 221 17.37 2.43 21.86
N ARG A 222 16.15 2.97 21.65
CA ARG A 222 15.46 3.83 22.63
C ARG A 222 14.37 3.11 23.45
N LEU A 223 14.03 1.86 23.13
CA LEU A 223 13.04 1.10 23.90
C LEU A 223 13.63 0.39 25.15
N THR A 224 14.92 0.57 25.42
CA THR A 224 15.64 -0.04 26.55
C THR A 224 16.02 0.95 27.66
N ALA A 225 15.41 2.12 27.73
CA ALA A 225 15.65 3.10 28.80
C ALA A 225 14.46 3.17 29.77
#